data_2498d8b8e877d6c113e539df93f739a5
#
_entry.id   2498d8b8e877d6c113e539df93f739a5
#
_cell.length_a   1.000
_cell.length_b   1.000
_cell.length_c   1.000
_cell.angle_alpha   90.00
_cell.angle_beta   90.00
_cell.angle_gamma   90.00
#
_symmetry.space_group_name_H-M   'P 1'
#
loop_
_entity.id
_entity.type
_entity.pdbx_description
1 polymer ?
#
loop_
_entity_poly.entity_id
_entity_poly.type
_entity_poly.pdbx_seq_one_letter_code
_entity_poly.pdbx_strand_id
1 'polypeptide(L)'
;MSIVFIRAIILYIIVIFSVRLMGKRQIGELQPSELVITILVSNIATLPLEDLNIPLTMGILPILSLVCFEVLMSWLTLKSPKLRHVVSGTPKIIIKNGILDQSVLKELRYSVDDLMTALRNNNVFNISDVQFAVVETNGSVSVYEKHPQREVINKDMAIEGQSVDPPVIIISDGKIIKQGLEDAGLQKQWITDLLDRKHLTEEDIFLLTADCNGEYTMIKKGGSNGKN
;
A
#
# COMPACT_ATOMS: atom_id res chain seq x y z
N MET A 1 -25.14 -27.31 11.35
CA MET A 1 -24.99 -26.31 10.28
C MET A 1 -24.99 -24.87 10.81
N SER A 2 -26.04 -24.43 11.55
CA SER A 2 -26.10 -23.05 12.08
C SER A 2 -24.94 -22.67 13.02
N ILE A 3 -24.46 -23.63 13.83
CA ILE A 3 -23.33 -23.40 14.75
C ILE A 3 -22.03 -23.13 14.00
N VAL A 4 -21.75 -23.89 12.93
CA VAL A 4 -20.54 -23.68 12.09
C VAL A 4 -20.61 -22.33 11.42
N PHE A 5 -21.78 -21.93 10.93
CA PHE A 5 -21.97 -20.63 10.29
C PHE A 5 -21.70 -19.46 11.27
N ILE A 6 -22.25 -19.54 12.49
CA ILE A 6 -22.01 -18.51 13.51
C ILE A 6 -20.53 -18.45 13.91
N ARG A 7 -19.87 -19.60 14.11
CA ARG A 7 -18.43 -19.67 14.38
C ARG A 7 -17.61 -19.05 13.28
N ALA A 8 -17.95 -19.32 12.01
CA ALA A 8 -17.25 -18.75 10.85
C ALA A 8 -17.35 -17.22 10.83
N ILE A 9 -18.53 -16.65 11.09
CA ILE A 9 -18.71 -15.18 11.14
C ILE A 9 -17.87 -14.57 12.28
N ILE A 10 -17.90 -15.17 13.48
CA ILE A 10 -17.13 -14.66 14.61
C ILE A 10 -15.63 -14.67 14.29
N LEU A 11 -15.11 -15.80 13.80
CA LEU A 11 -13.70 -15.92 13.44
C LEU A 11 -13.32 -14.96 12.32
N TYR A 12 -14.16 -14.80 11.30
CA TYR A 12 -13.95 -13.84 10.21
C TYR A 12 -13.78 -12.40 10.74
N ILE A 13 -14.68 -11.97 11.63
CA ILE A 13 -14.59 -10.63 12.26
C ILE A 13 -13.29 -10.48 13.04
N ILE A 14 -12.91 -11.50 13.83
CA ILE A 14 -11.69 -11.49 14.62
C ILE A 14 -10.45 -11.45 13.73
N VAL A 15 -10.40 -12.24 12.66
CA VAL A 15 -9.27 -12.27 11.73
C VAL A 15 -9.14 -10.92 11.02
N ILE A 16 -10.24 -10.34 10.51
CA ILE A 16 -10.19 -9.00 9.88
C ILE A 16 -9.71 -7.95 10.87
N PHE A 17 -10.23 -7.96 12.09
CA PHE A 17 -9.80 -7.03 13.13
C PHE A 17 -8.32 -7.21 13.45
N SER A 18 -7.85 -8.45 13.55
CA SER A 18 -6.47 -8.82 13.78
C SER A 18 -5.54 -8.29 12.69
N VAL A 19 -5.85 -8.56 11.43
CA VAL A 19 -5.09 -8.05 10.27
C VAL A 19 -5.06 -6.53 10.24
N ARG A 20 -6.19 -5.88 10.60
CA ARG A 20 -6.26 -4.42 10.66
C ARG A 20 -5.39 -3.81 11.78
N LEU A 21 -5.26 -4.49 12.94
CA LEU A 21 -4.38 -4.07 14.03
C LEU A 21 -2.89 -4.16 13.66
N MET A 22 -2.51 -5.13 12.82
CA MET A 22 -1.14 -5.29 12.33
C MET A 22 -0.70 -4.15 11.38
N GLY A 23 -1.66 -3.37 10.86
CA GLY A 23 -1.41 -2.12 10.13
C GLY A 23 -1.64 -2.19 8.62
N LYS A 24 -1.56 -1.01 7.95
CA LYS A 24 -1.83 -0.85 6.51
C LYS A 24 -0.75 -1.42 5.59
N ARG A 25 0.40 -1.78 6.13
CA ARG A 25 1.59 -2.20 5.39
C ARG A 25 1.40 -3.57 4.72
N GLN A 26 0.50 -4.40 5.28
CA GLN A 26 0.26 -5.78 4.83
C GLN A 26 -0.45 -5.91 3.47
N ILE A 27 -1.08 -4.86 2.94
CA ILE A 27 -1.95 -4.98 1.76
C ILE A 27 -1.17 -4.78 0.46
N GLY A 28 0.01 -4.13 0.49
CA GLY A 28 0.78 -3.81 -0.72
C GLY A 28 1.98 -4.71 -0.97
N GLU A 29 2.82 -4.91 0.05
CA GLU A 29 4.07 -5.69 -0.06
C GLU A 29 4.32 -6.43 1.26
N LEU A 30 3.89 -7.69 1.33
CA LEU A 30 4.09 -8.55 2.51
C LEU A 30 5.58 -8.78 2.77
N GLN A 31 6.04 -8.48 3.97
CA GLN A 31 7.34 -8.98 4.44
C GLN A 31 7.24 -10.49 4.71
N PRO A 32 8.35 -11.24 4.61
CA PRO A 32 8.35 -12.69 4.86
C PRO A 32 7.79 -13.06 6.25
N SER A 33 8.06 -12.26 7.29
CA SER A 33 7.53 -12.46 8.64
C SER A 33 6.00 -12.31 8.70
N GLU A 34 5.46 -11.32 8.00
CA GLU A 34 4.02 -11.03 7.94
C GLU A 34 3.27 -12.16 7.21
N LEU A 35 3.87 -12.70 6.14
CA LEU A 35 3.33 -13.85 5.42
C LEU A 35 3.21 -15.07 6.34
N VAL A 36 4.25 -15.37 7.12
CA VAL A 36 4.23 -16.49 8.07
C VAL A 36 3.10 -16.35 9.07
N ILE A 37 2.93 -15.16 9.66
CA ILE A 37 1.86 -14.92 10.62
C ILE A 37 0.49 -15.06 9.98
N THR A 38 0.31 -14.54 8.77
CA THR A 38 -0.96 -14.68 8.02
C THR A 38 -1.32 -16.15 7.79
N ILE A 39 -0.35 -16.98 7.41
CA ILE A 39 -0.55 -18.42 7.23
C ILE A 39 -0.90 -19.09 8.58
N LEU A 40 -0.18 -18.77 9.66
CA LEU A 40 -0.46 -19.32 10.98
C LEU A 40 -1.86 -18.94 11.48
N VAL A 41 -2.24 -17.67 11.35
CA VAL A 41 -3.58 -17.18 11.73
C VAL A 41 -4.66 -17.91 10.93
N SER A 42 -4.45 -18.09 9.62
CA SER A 42 -5.39 -18.83 8.76
C SER A 42 -5.57 -20.26 9.24
N ASN A 43 -4.48 -21.00 9.49
CA ASN A 43 -4.53 -22.38 9.95
C ASN A 43 -5.19 -22.52 11.32
N ILE A 44 -4.88 -21.62 12.26
CA ILE A 44 -5.47 -21.63 13.62
C ILE A 44 -6.99 -21.33 13.55
N ALA A 45 -7.41 -20.43 12.66
CA ALA A 45 -8.81 -20.08 12.51
C ALA A 45 -9.67 -21.24 11.98
N THR A 46 -9.09 -22.20 11.25
CA THR A 46 -9.85 -23.35 10.72
C THR A 46 -10.13 -24.42 11.77
N LEU A 47 -9.29 -24.57 12.80
CA LEU A 47 -9.43 -25.63 13.80
C LEU A 47 -10.81 -25.70 14.48
N PRO A 48 -11.39 -24.59 15.02
CA PRO A 48 -12.71 -24.63 15.63
C PRO A 48 -13.85 -24.79 14.61
N LEU A 49 -13.59 -24.69 13.33
CA LEU A 49 -14.57 -24.91 12.25
C LEU A 49 -14.61 -26.36 11.81
N GLU A 50 -13.46 -27.04 11.81
CA GLU A 50 -13.32 -28.45 11.42
C GLU A 50 -13.85 -29.39 12.50
N ASP A 51 -13.58 -29.10 13.77
CA ASP A 51 -14.06 -29.87 14.90
C ASP A 51 -14.89 -29.02 15.87
N LEU A 52 -16.18 -29.33 15.99
CA LEU A 52 -17.12 -28.64 16.87
C LEU A 52 -16.86 -28.89 18.37
N ASN A 53 -16.09 -29.93 18.73
CA ASN A 53 -15.68 -30.18 20.10
C ASN A 53 -14.59 -29.20 20.56
N ILE A 54 -13.88 -28.59 19.63
CA ILE A 54 -12.88 -27.54 19.94
C ILE A 54 -13.63 -26.26 20.26
N PRO A 55 -13.43 -25.66 21.46
CA PRO A 55 -14.05 -24.39 21.78
C PRO A 55 -13.43 -23.25 20.96
N LEU A 56 -14.25 -22.24 20.61
CA LEU A 56 -13.80 -21.05 19.84
C LEU A 56 -12.58 -20.35 20.46
N THR A 57 -12.47 -20.37 21.78
CA THR A 57 -11.35 -19.77 22.51
C THR A 57 -10.00 -20.36 22.15
N MET A 58 -9.95 -21.65 21.76
CA MET A 58 -8.72 -22.31 21.29
C MET A 58 -8.22 -21.79 19.94
N GLY A 59 -9.09 -21.19 19.14
CA GLY A 59 -8.70 -20.47 17.91
C GLY A 59 -8.39 -18.99 18.22
N ILE A 60 -9.25 -18.33 18.97
CA ILE A 60 -9.19 -16.88 19.21
C ILE A 60 -7.93 -16.48 20.00
N LEU A 61 -7.63 -17.17 21.11
CA LEU A 61 -6.50 -16.81 21.99
C LEU A 61 -5.14 -16.87 21.28
N PRO A 62 -4.80 -17.93 20.52
CA PRO A 62 -3.55 -17.95 19.78
C PRO A 62 -3.48 -16.87 18.68
N ILE A 63 -4.57 -16.61 17.97
CA ILE A 63 -4.63 -15.53 16.98
C ILE A 63 -4.31 -14.19 17.63
N LEU A 64 -4.98 -13.83 18.72
CA LEU A 64 -4.73 -12.59 19.44
C LEU A 64 -3.29 -12.52 19.98
N SER A 65 -2.76 -13.63 20.48
CA SER A 65 -1.38 -13.71 20.95
C SER A 65 -0.36 -13.42 19.85
N LEU A 66 -0.55 -14.01 18.65
CA LEU A 66 0.31 -13.75 17.48
C LEU A 66 0.23 -12.29 17.04
N VAL A 67 -0.98 -11.72 17.00
CA VAL A 67 -1.18 -10.31 16.64
C VAL A 67 -0.51 -9.38 17.65
N CYS A 68 -0.69 -9.63 18.95
CA CYS A 68 -0.01 -8.85 19.99
C CYS A 68 1.51 -8.93 19.86
N PHE A 69 2.04 -10.13 19.58
CA PHE A 69 3.46 -10.33 19.37
C PHE A 69 3.96 -9.54 18.15
N GLU A 70 3.23 -9.58 17.03
CA GLU A 70 3.58 -8.84 15.81
C GLU A 70 3.58 -7.33 16.03
N VAL A 71 2.54 -6.80 16.68
CA VAL A 71 2.47 -5.37 17.01
C VAL A 71 3.63 -4.97 17.92
N LEU A 72 3.98 -5.81 18.90
CA LEU A 72 5.13 -5.59 19.76
C LEU A 72 6.45 -5.61 18.98
N MET A 73 6.64 -6.60 18.10
CA MET A 73 7.83 -6.71 17.25
C MET A 73 7.94 -5.53 16.29
N SER A 74 6.83 -5.10 15.68
CA SER A 74 6.78 -3.91 14.84
C SER A 74 7.21 -2.65 15.61
N TRP A 75 6.72 -2.47 16.82
CA TRP A 75 7.11 -1.36 17.68
C TRP A 75 8.60 -1.42 18.09
N LEU A 76 9.11 -2.59 18.42
CA LEU A 76 10.54 -2.78 18.76
C LEU A 76 11.46 -2.52 17.55
N THR A 77 11.08 -2.95 16.36
CA THR A 77 11.85 -2.69 15.12
C THR A 77 11.87 -1.21 14.74
N LEU A 78 10.84 -0.44 15.08
CA LEU A 78 10.85 1.02 14.93
C LEU A 78 11.90 1.67 15.84
N LYS A 79 12.06 1.17 17.08
CA LYS A 79 13.00 1.75 18.05
C LYS A 79 14.44 1.28 17.86
N SER A 80 14.66 0.07 17.34
CA SER A 80 15.99 -0.52 17.24
C SER A 80 16.38 -0.85 15.79
N PRO A 81 17.29 -0.06 15.18
CA PRO A 81 17.81 -0.38 13.84
C PRO A 81 18.47 -1.78 13.77
N LYS A 82 19.16 -2.21 14.85
CA LYS A 82 19.79 -3.54 14.91
C LYS A 82 18.75 -4.65 14.81
N LEU A 83 17.65 -4.53 15.56
CA LEU A 83 16.57 -5.52 15.52
C LEU A 83 15.88 -5.52 14.16
N ARG A 84 15.68 -4.34 13.54
CA ARG A 84 15.13 -4.22 12.20
C ARG A 84 15.98 -4.96 11.16
N HIS A 85 17.31 -4.84 11.22
CA HIS A 85 18.21 -5.56 10.31
C HIS A 85 18.11 -7.08 10.47
N VAL A 86 17.91 -7.57 11.71
CA VAL A 86 17.77 -9.01 11.97
C VAL A 86 16.41 -9.53 11.47
N VAL A 87 15.33 -8.80 11.72
CA VAL A 87 13.95 -9.25 11.42
C VAL A 87 13.59 -9.01 9.94
N SER A 88 13.85 -7.83 9.43
CA SER A 88 13.46 -7.43 8.08
C SER A 88 14.58 -7.59 7.05
N GLY A 89 15.81 -7.86 7.49
CA GLY A 89 16.99 -7.88 6.62
C GLY A 89 17.47 -6.48 6.21
N THR A 90 18.37 -6.44 5.23
CA THR A 90 18.89 -5.21 4.63
C THR A 90 18.84 -5.28 3.12
N PRO A 91 18.49 -4.20 2.44
CA PRO A 91 18.62 -4.13 0.99
C PRO A 91 20.05 -4.40 0.55
N LYS A 92 20.23 -5.06 -0.58
CA LYS A 92 21.53 -5.42 -1.14
C LYS A 92 21.74 -4.77 -2.51
N ILE A 93 22.80 -3.99 -2.63
CA ILE A 93 23.16 -3.35 -3.89
C ILE A 93 23.75 -4.41 -4.82
N ILE A 94 23.11 -4.64 -5.98
CA ILE A 94 23.55 -5.60 -7.00
C ILE A 94 24.23 -4.93 -8.20
N ILE A 95 23.87 -3.68 -8.50
CA ILE A 95 24.55 -2.86 -9.51
C ILE A 95 24.91 -1.53 -8.87
N LYS A 96 26.19 -1.14 -9.00
CA LYS A 96 26.70 0.14 -8.52
C LYS A 96 27.58 0.77 -9.58
N ASN A 97 27.33 2.05 -9.91
CA ASN A 97 28.04 2.77 -10.96
C ASN A 97 28.03 2.04 -12.31
N GLY A 98 26.92 1.35 -12.64
CA GLY A 98 26.78 0.58 -13.87
C GLY A 98 27.55 -0.74 -13.88
N ILE A 99 28.14 -1.16 -12.75
CA ILE A 99 28.92 -2.41 -12.62
C ILE A 99 28.13 -3.40 -11.77
N LEU A 100 27.91 -4.59 -12.34
CA LEU A 100 27.24 -5.70 -11.66
C LEU A 100 28.15 -6.37 -10.66
N ASP A 101 27.70 -6.53 -9.40
CA ASP A 101 28.40 -7.29 -8.38
C ASP A 101 27.95 -8.77 -8.37
N GLN A 102 28.74 -9.62 -9.03
CA GLN A 102 28.44 -11.04 -9.13
C GLN A 102 28.54 -11.77 -7.78
N SER A 103 29.29 -11.22 -6.82
CA SER A 103 29.45 -11.84 -5.47
C SER A 103 28.17 -11.69 -4.67
N VAL A 104 27.55 -10.52 -4.74
CA VAL A 104 26.25 -10.22 -4.11
C VAL A 104 25.13 -11.07 -4.73
N LEU A 105 25.10 -11.24 -6.06
CA LEU A 105 24.13 -12.14 -6.69
C LEU A 105 24.24 -13.57 -6.17
N LYS A 106 25.46 -14.09 -6.03
CA LYS A 106 25.71 -15.43 -5.47
C LYS A 106 25.25 -15.53 -4.02
N GLU A 107 25.56 -14.52 -3.19
CA GLU A 107 25.12 -14.45 -1.79
C GLU A 107 23.59 -14.51 -1.70
N LEU A 108 22.88 -13.77 -2.56
CA LEU A 108 21.43 -13.74 -2.63
C LEU A 108 20.82 -14.98 -3.30
N ARG A 109 21.63 -15.86 -3.89
CA ARG A 109 21.17 -16.97 -4.74
C ARG A 109 20.30 -16.50 -5.90
N TYR A 110 20.65 -15.36 -6.46
CA TYR A 110 19.91 -14.68 -7.52
C TYR A 110 20.56 -15.01 -8.86
N SER A 111 19.80 -15.60 -9.76
CA SER A 111 20.30 -15.95 -11.09
C SER A 111 20.36 -14.75 -12.01
N VAL A 112 21.06 -14.87 -13.14
CA VAL A 112 21.06 -13.84 -14.20
C VAL A 112 19.66 -13.69 -14.80
N ASP A 113 18.92 -14.79 -14.92
CA ASP A 113 17.56 -14.78 -15.47
C ASP A 113 16.58 -14.05 -14.51
N ASP A 114 16.74 -14.24 -13.19
CA ASP A 114 15.97 -13.50 -12.19
C ASP A 114 16.27 -12.00 -12.28
N LEU A 115 17.56 -11.64 -12.40
CA LEU A 115 17.97 -10.24 -12.58
C LEU A 115 17.33 -9.63 -13.82
N MET A 116 17.44 -10.30 -14.99
CA MET A 116 16.88 -9.79 -16.23
C MET A 116 15.36 -9.68 -16.18
N THR A 117 14.70 -10.59 -15.47
CA THR A 117 13.25 -10.53 -15.25
C THR A 117 12.89 -9.34 -14.36
N ALA A 118 13.62 -9.12 -13.27
CA ALA A 118 13.40 -8.00 -12.37
C ALA A 118 13.64 -6.64 -13.04
N LEU A 119 14.65 -6.54 -13.91
CA LEU A 119 14.89 -5.35 -14.71
C LEU A 119 13.72 -5.06 -15.67
N ARG A 120 13.22 -6.09 -16.38
CA ARG A 120 12.05 -5.95 -17.27
C ARG A 120 10.78 -5.53 -16.51
N ASN A 121 10.58 -6.01 -15.29
CA ASN A 121 9.47 -5.58 -14.44
C ASN A 121 9.54 -4.08 -14.08
N ASN A 122 10.73 -3.49 -14.16
CA ASN A 122 10.98 -2.06 -14.01
C ASN A 122 11.09 -1.33 -15.37
N ASN A 123 10.61 -1.93 -16.47
CA ASN A 123 10.67 -1.40 -17.83
C ASN A 123 12.10 -1.20 -18.38
N VAL A 124 13.12 -1.80 -17.76
CA VAL A 124 14.51 -1.74 -18.23
C VAL A 124 14.85 -3.04 -18.95
N PHE A 125 15.08 -2.97 -20.27
CA PHE A 125 15.35 -4.13 -21.11
C PHE A 125 16.84 -4.38 -21.34
N ASN A 126 17.68 -3.37 -21.10
CA ASN A 126 19.11 -3.48 -21.28
C ASN A 126 19.86 -3.18 -19.98
N ILE A 127 20.61 -4.14 -19.47
CA ILE A 127 21.39 -4.00 -18.24
C ILE A 127 22.42 -2.87 -18.34
N SER A 128 22.90 -2.54 -19.55
CA SER A 128 23.86 -1.46 -19.77
C SER A 128 23.28 -0.08 -19.44
N ASP A 129 21.95 0.05 -19.38
CA ASP A 129 21.25 1.30 -19.08
C ASP A 129 21.08 1.55 -17.59
N VAL A 130 21.41 0.53 -16.76
CA VAL A 130 21.29 0.62 -15.30
C VAL A 130 22.52 1.29 -14.71
N GLN A 131 22.31 2.33 -13.91
CA GLN A 131 23.35 3.00 -13.10
C GLN A 131 23.47 2.36 -11.73
N PHE A 132 22.32 2.03 -11.11
CA PHE A 132 22.26 1.49 -9.76
C PHE A 132 21.04 0.56 -9.63
N ALA A 133 21.20 -0.58 -8.97
CA ALA A 133 20.10 -1.49 -8.67
C ALA A 133 20.27 -2.12 -7.29
N VAL A 134 19.15 -2.25 -6.57
CA VAL A 134 19.09 -2.78 -5.21
C VAL A 134 18.02 -3.87 -5.15
N VAL A 135 18.36 -5.01 -4.55
CA VAL A 135 17.38 -6.01 -4.13
C VAL A 135 16.85 -5.58 -2.76
N GLU A 136 15.58 -5.29 -2.68
CA GLU A 136 14.89 -4.87 -1.47
C GLU A 136 14.63 -6.05 -0.52
N THR A 137 14.26 -5.76 0.71
CA THR A 137 14.02 -6.79 1.74
C THR A 137 12.79 -7.68 1.45
N ASN A 138 11.87 -7.22 0.61
CA ASN A 138 10.72 -8.00 0.13
C ASN A 138 11.03 -8.82 -1.13
N GLY A 139 12.26 -8.72 -1.67
CA GLY A 139 12.71 -9.41 -2.87
C GLY A 139 12.45 -8.66 -4.18
N SER A 140 11.79 -7.50 -4.15
CA SER A 140 11.67 -6.64 -5.34
C SER A 140 13.03 -6.00 -5.68
N VAL A 141 13.17 -5.50 -6.91
CA VAL A 141 14.39 -4.81 -7.34
C VAL A 141 14.04 -3.36 -7.67
N SER A 142 14.70 -2.44 -6.98
CA SER A 142 14.66 -1.01 -7.30
C SER A 142 15.76 -0.68 -8.30
N VAL A 143 15.41 0.00 -9.39
CA VAL A 143 16.34 0.31 -10.49
C VAL A 143 16.43 1.82 -10.69
N TYR A 144 17.67 2.30 -10.87
CA TYR A 144 17.96 3.67 -11.25
C TYR A 144 18.78 3.66 -12.54
N GLU A 145 18.23 4.24 -13.60
CA GLU A 145 18.82 4.27 -14.92
C GLU A 145 19.94 5.30 -15.05
N LYS A 146 20.80 5.10 -16.04
CA LYS A 146 21.82 6.09 -16.44
C LYS A 146 21.16 7.35 -16.98
N HIS A 147 21.81 8.48 -16.81
CA HIS A 147 21.29 9.79 -17.19
C HIS A 147 20.72 9.86 -18.63
N PRO A 148 21.32 9.23 -19.65
CA PRO A 148 20.78 9.31 -21.04
C PRO A 148 19.45 8.57 -21.24
N GLN A 149 19.11 7.61 -20.38
CA GLN A 149 17.90 6.77 -20.46
C GLN A 149 16.77 7.24 -19.53
N ARG A 150 17.07 8.18 -18.62
CA ARG A 150 16.07 8.68 -17.70
C ARG A 150 15.06 9.58 -18.40
N GLU A 151 13.84 9.52 -17.91
CA GLU A 151 12.79 10.46 -18.33
C GLU A 151 13.24 11.91 -18.12
N VAL A 152 12.95 12.75 -19.11
CA VAL A 152 13.20 14.19 -19.03
C VAL A 152 12.20 14.81 -18.05
N ILE A 153 12.69 15.49 -17.04
CA ILE A 153 11.87 16.20 -16.06
C ILE A 153 11.82 17.69 -16.35
N ASN A 154 10.83 18.40 -15.80
CA ASN A 154 10.66 19.85 -16.00
C ASN A 154 11.93 20.65 -15.71
N LYS A 155 12.73 20.23 -14.72
CA LYS A 155 13.99 20.86 -14.37
C LYS A 155 15.03 20.74 -15.51
N ASP A 156 15.06 19.62 -16.23
CA ASP A 156 16.02 19.41 -17.33
C ASP A 156 15.67 20.30 -18.52
N MET A 157 14.40 20.66 -18.67
CA MET A 157 13.90 21.56 -19.71
C MET A 157 13.79 23.01 -19.25
N ALA A 158 14.23 23.32 -18.04
CA ALA A 158 14.09 24.65 -17.43
C ALA A 158 12.62 25.18 -17.44
N ILE A 159 11.65 24.27 -17.34
CA ILE A 159 10.23 24.64 -17.23
C ILE A 159 9.95 25.02 -15.78
N GLU A 160 9.60 26.28 -15.59
CA GLU A 160 9.16 26.79 -14.28
C GLU A 160 7.70 26.42 -14.04
N GLY A 161 7.36 26.04 -12.81
CA GLY A 161 6.00 25.71 -12.40
C GLY A 161 5.91 25.59 -10.89
N GLN A 162 4.70 25.72 -10.38
CA GLN A 162 4.43 25.49 -8.95
C GLN A 162 4.05 24.02 -8.73
N SER A 163 4.56 23.46 -7.64
CA SER A 163 4.09 22.15 -7.16
C SER A 163 2.74 22.34 -6.47
N VAL A 164 1.73 21.72 -7.01
CA VAL A 164 0.39 21.67 -6.42
C VAL A 164 0.12 20.25 -5.96
N ASP A 165 -0.46 20.11 -4.78
CA ASP A 165 -0.85 18.81 -4.28
C ASP A 165 -1.94 18.20 -5.17
N PRO A 166 -1.95 16.87 -5.35
CA PRO A 166 -2.96 16.20 -6.16
C PRO A 166 -4.37 16.42 -5.57
N PRO A 167 -5.41 16.48 -6.41
CA PRO A 167 -6.77 16.67 -5.94
C PRO A 167 -7.22 15.51 -5.04
N VAL A 168 -7.88 15.83 -3.93
CA VAL A 168 -8.44 14.87 -2.97
C VAL A 168 -9.95 14.75 -3.11
N ILE A 169 -10.49 13.63 -2.60
CA ILE A 169 -11.94 13.37 -2.68
C ILE A 169 -12.69 14.20 -1.63
N ILE A 170 -13.57 15.07 -2.09
CA ILE A 170 -14.42 15.95 -1.25
C ILE A 170 -15.82 15.36 -1.06
N ILE A 171 -16.44 14.83 -2.14
CA ILE A 171 -17.71 14.11 -2.06
C ILE A 171 -17.56 12.75 -2.73
N SER A 172 -18.05 11.71 -2.07
CA SER A 172 -18.17 10.34 -2.60
C SER A 172 -19.59 9.83 -2.35
N ASP A 173 -20.25 9.37 -3.41
CA ASP A 173 -21.61 8.82 -3.38
C ASP A 173 -22.65 9.71 -2.67
N GLY A 174 -22.54 11.03 -2.80
CA GLY A 174 -23.46 11.99 -2.17
C GLY A 174 -23.13 12.30 -0.70
N LYS A 175 -21.93 11.96 -0.22
CA LYS A 175 -21.51 12.23 1.15
C LYS A 175 -20.21 13.04 1.17
N ILE A 176 -20.22 14.13 1.93
CA ILE A 176 -19.03 14.95 2.15
C ILE A 176 -18.02 14.18 3.00
N ILE A 177 -16.77 14.14 2.55
CA ILE A 177 -15.61 13.58 3.26
C ILE A 177 -14.89 14.73 3.98
N LYS A 178 -15.10 14.83 5.28
CA LYS A 178 -14.50 15.91 6.10
C LYS A 178 -12.98 15.96 6.00
N GLN A 179 -12.34 14.77 6.02
CA GLN A 179 -10.88 14.66 5.89
C GLN A 179 -10.38 15.24 4.56
N GLY A 180 -11.10 14.99 3.45
CA GLY A 180 -10.73 15.54 2.15
C GLY A 180 -10.76 17.06 2.11
N LEU A 181 -11.72 17.70 2.80
CA LEU A 181 -11.76 19.16 2.95
C LEU A 181 -10.54 19.70 3.71
N GLU A 182 -10.21 19.04 4.83
CA GLU A 182 -9.03 19.39 5.63
C GLU A 182 -7.76 19.23 4.82
N ASP A 183 -7.62 18.12 4.10
CA ASP A 183 -6.45 17.82 3.27
C ASP A 183 -6.30 18.81 2.10
N ALA A 184 -7.41 19.26 1.49
CA ALA A 184 -7.39 20.31 0.47
C ALA A 184 -7.26 21.74 1.03
N GLY A 185 -7.34 21.91 2.36
CA GLY A 185 -7.38 23.25 2.98
C GLY A 185 -8.65 24.05 2.66
N LEU A 186 -9.72 23.39 2.22
CA LEU A 186 -10.97 24.01 1.82
C LEU A 186 -11.98 24.00 2.96
N GLN A 187 -12.76 25.08 3.08
CA GLN A 187 -13.83 25.19 4.08
C GLN A 187 -15.15 24.60 3.55
N LYS A 188 -16.00 24.15 4.47
CA LYS A 188 -17.34 23.63 4.11
C LYS A 188 -18.16 24.64 3.30
N GLN A 189 -17.97 25.93 3.55
CA GLN A 189 -18.62 27.03 2.80
C GLN A 189 -18.33 26.94 1.30
N TRP A 190 -17.10 26.60 0.92
CA TRP A 190 -16.72 26.44 -0.49
C TRP A 190 -17.58 25.41 -1.23
N ILE A 191 -17.88 24.26 -0.58
CA ILE A 191 -18.77 23.24 -1.17
C ILE A 191 -20.19 23.80 -1.32
N THR A 192 -20.72 24.41 -0.27
CA THR A 192 -22.09 24.98 -0.29
C THR A 192 -22.21 25.97 -1.43
N ASP A 193 -21.29 26.92 -1.54
CA ASP A 193 -21.27 27.92 -2.61
C ASP A 193 -21.11 27.31 -4.01
N LEU A 194 -20.35 26.21 -4.13
CA LEU A 194 -20.18 25.50 -5.38
C LEU A 194 -21.47 24.79 -5.82
N LEU A 195 -22.11 24.08 -4.89
CA LEU A 195 -23.37 23.36 -5.16
C LEU A 195 -24.52 24.31 -5.46
N ASP A 196 -24.64 25.39 -4.72
CA ASP A 196 -25.67 26.43 -4.94
C ASP A 196 -25.51 27.05 -6.32
N ARG A 197 -24.30 27.41 -6.75
CA ARG A 197 -24.03 27.93 -8.10
C ARG A 197 -24.37 26.95 -9.21
N LYS A 198 -24.29 25.66 -8.97
CA LYS A 198 -24.60 24.59 -9.93
C LYS A 198 -26.06 24.10 -9.83
N HIS A 199 -26.82 24.61 -8.87
CA HIS A 199 -28.18 24.15 -8.54
C HIS A 199 -28.25 22.65 -8.29
N LEU A 200 -27.32 22.14 -7.50
CA LEU A 200 -27.17 20.73 -7.18
C LEU A 200 -27.16 20.53 -5.65
N THR A 201 -27.55 19.35 -5.23
CA THR A 201 -27.40 18.88 -3.84
C THR A 201 -26.21 17.92 -3.71
N GLU A 202 -25.75 17.67 -2.49
CA GLU A 202 -24.68 16.68 -2.23
C GLU A 202 -25.07 15.30 -2.80
N GLU A 203 -26.36 14.93 -2.69
CA GLU A 203 -26.89 13.62 -3.10
C GLU A 203 -26.84 13.40 -4.62
N ASP A 204 -26.80 14.48 -5.41
CA ASP A 204 -26.71 14.43 -6.87
C ASP A 204 -25.28 14.11 -7.36
N ILE A 205 -24.27 14.20 -6.46
CA ILE A 205 -22.88 14.05 -6.82
C ILE A 205 -22.41 12.61 -6.54
N PHE A 206 -21.86 11.98 -7.57
CA PHE A 206 -21.19 10.69 -7.44
C PHE A 206 -19.76 10.87 -6.92
N LEU A 207 -19.00 11.79 -7.53
CA LEU A 207 -17.64 12.12 -7.15
C LEU A 207 -17.38 13.61 -7.31
N LEU A 208 -16.80 14.23 -6.30
CA LEU A 208 -16.20 15.56 -6.36
C LEU A 208 -14.78 15.47 -5.80
N THR A 209 -13.80 15.84 -6.62
CA THR A 209 -12.42 16.03 -6.18
C THR A 209 -12.04 17.49 -6.32
N ALA A 210 -11.18 17.98 -5.43
CA ALA A 210 -10.62 19.32 -5.52
C ALA A 210 -9.18 19.36 -4.99
N ASP A 211 -8.39 20.28 -5.51
CA ASP A 211 -7.04 20.61 -5.01
C ASP A 211 -7.07 21.80 -4.04
N CYS A 212 -5.90 22.18 -3.54
CA CYS A 212 -5.75 23.29 -2.61
C CYS A 212 -6.04 24.67 -3.23
N ASN A 213 -6.07 24.80 -4.56
CA ASN A 213 -6.42 26.02 -5.27
C ASN A 213 -7.93 26.12 -5.54
N GLY A 214 -8.68 25.05 -5.21
CA GLY A 214 -10.11 24.95 -5.50
C GLY A 214 -10.42 24.56 -6.94
N GLU A 215 -9.43 24.10 -7.72
CA GLU A 215 -9.70 23.42 -9.00
C GLU A 215 -10.36 22.08 -8.72
N TYR A 216 -11.46 21.80 -9.40
CA TYR A 216 -12.28 20.64 -9.08
C TYR A 216 -12.73 19.85 -10.30
N THR A 217 -12.94 18.56 -10.08
CA THR A 217 -13.64 17.68 -11.03
C THR A 217 -14.90 17.13 -10.37
N MET A 218 -16.04 17.27 -11.07
CA MET A 218 -17.36 16.85 -10.57
C MET A 218 -18.00 15.83 -11.50
N ILE A 219 -18.45 14.71 -10.96
CA ILE A 219 -19.23 13.68 -11.66
C ILE A 219 -20.57 13.54 -10.96
N LYS A 220 -21.67 13.72 -11.72
CA LYS A 220 -23.02 13.57 -11.20
C LYS A 220 -23.46 12.11 -11.19
N LYS A 221 -24.37 11.74 -10.29
CA LYS A 221 -25.02 10.42 -10.30
C LYS A 221 -25.87 10.27 -11.56
N GLY A 222 -25.76 9.12 -12.22
CA GLY A 222 -26.55 8.82 -13.44
C GLY A 222 -26.13 9.58 -14.71
N GLY A 223 -25.04 10.35 -14.66
CA GLY A 223 -24.51 11.08 -15.80
C GLY A 223 -23.33 10.37 -16.46
N SER A 224 -23.35 10.25 -17.77
CA SER A 224 -22.15 9.99 -18.58
C SER A 224 -21.18 11.18 -18.43
N ASN A 225 -19.87 10.91 -18.31
CA ASN A 225 -18.79 11.89 -18.15
C ASN A 225 -18.98 13.13 -19.04
N GLY A 226 -19.41 14.24 -18.45
CA GLY A 226 -19.28 15.55 -19.03
C GLY A 226 -17.97 16.18 -18.53
N LYS A 227 -16.93 16.21 -19.36
CA LYS A 227 -15.83 17.15 -19.18
C LYS A 227 -16.39 18.56 -19.36
N ASN A 228 -16.26 19.40 -18.37
CA ASN A 228 -16.22 20.85 -18.55
C ASN A 228 -14.80 21.34 -18.36
#